data_f2a688df93048c1f318655d75d1708b1
#
_entry.id   f2a688df93048c1f318655d75d1708b1
#
_cell.length_a   1.000
_cell.length_b   1.000
_cell.length_c   1.000
_cell.angle_alpha   90.00
_cell.angle_beta   90.00
_cell.angle_gamma   90.00
#
_symmetry.space_group_name_H-M   'P 1'
#
loop_
_entity.id
_entity.type
_entity.pdbx_description
1 polymer ?
#
loop_
_entity_poly.entity_id
_entity_poly.type
_entity_poly.pdbx_seq_one_letter_code
_entity_poly.pdbx_strand_id
1 'polypeptide(L)'
;MGTRLLVREAGDAASNGKAPGAIVLLSDGETTVGQPTADGAQQAADAKIPVFTIAFGTDSGSIVDPQSGETVPVPVKPEPLQETADTTGGTAYTAATDAELNDAYEKIQSAIGATLGDEVQQTNELTWQWAAIALLLIAISMAAAMWWLRGMV
;
A
#
# COMPACT_ATOMS: atom_id res chain seq x y z
N MET A 1 -0.39 -6.13 13.13
CA MET A 1 -1.36 -5.04 13.37
C MET A 1 -2.05 -4.57 12.09
N GLY A 2 -1.39 -4.59 10.92
CA GLY A 2 -1.96 -4.17 9.63
C GLY A 2 -3.14 -5.01 9.14
N THR A 3 -3.09 -6.33 9.30
CA THR A 3 -4.14 -7.25 8.85
C THR A 3 -5.49 -7.01 9.52
N ARG A 4 -5.50 -6.63 10.81
CA ARG A 4 -6.76 -6.34 11.55
C ARG A 4 -7.45 -5.05 11.09
N LEU A 5 -6.70 -4.06 10.64
CA LEU A 5 -7.25 -2.81 10.10
C LEU A 5 -7.89 -3.06 8.72
N LEU A 6 -7.21 -3.80 7.85
CA LEU A 6 -7.72 -4.15 6.53
C LEU A 6 -8.96 -5.05 6.58
N VAL A 7 -9.01 -6.00 7.52
CA VAL A 7 -10.19 -6.87 7.72
C VAL A 7 -11.42 -6.08 8.16
N ARG A 8 -11.26 -4.98 8.87
CA ARG A 8 -12.38 -4.14 9.32
C ARG A 8 -12.99 -3.29 8.20
N GLU A 9 -12.17 -2.82 7.26
CA GLU A 9 -12.63 -2.11 6.05
C GLU A 9 -13.11 -3.07 4.95
N ALA A 10 -12.63 -4.31 4.97
CA ALA A 10 -13.00 -5.36 4.02
C ALA A 10 -14.47 -5.80 4.12
N GLY A 11 -15.13 -5.56 5.23
CA GLY A 11 -16.52 -5.98 5.44
C GLY A 11 -17.49 -5.41 4.40
N ASP A 12 -17.25 -4.22 3.91
CA ASP A 12 -18.10 -3.54 2.94
C ASP A 12 -17.66 -3.74 1.48
N ALA A 13 -16.36 -3.97 1.23
CA ALA A 13 -15.81 -4.19 -0.12
C ALA A 13 -15.91 -5.65 -0.60
N ALA A 14 -16.01 -6.61 0.33
CA ALA A 14 -16.09 -8.04 0.03
C ALA A 14 -17.36 -8.47 -0.72
N SER A 15 -18.36 -7.58 -0.86
CA SER A 15 -19.61 -7.88 -1.57
C SER A 15 -19.43 -8.15 -3.07
N ASN A 16 -18.32 -7.72 -3.66
CA ASN A 16 -18.06 -7.84 -5.11
C ASN A 16 -17.04 -8.93 -5.50
N GLY A 17 -16.58 -9.74 -4.54
CA GLY A 17 -15.63 -10.82 -4.82
C GLY A 17 -14.19 -10.36 -5.13
N LYS A 18 -13.90 -9.08 -4.98
CA LYS A 18 -12.55 -8.51 -5.16
C LYS A 18 -11.86 -8.37 -3.82
N ALA A 19 -10.53 -8.48 -3.82
CA ALA A 19 -9.73 -8.28 -2.60
C ALA A 19 -9.87 -6.82 -2.12
N PRO A 20 -10.12 -6.59 -0.81
CA PRO A 20 -10.27 -5.25 -0.26
C PRO A 20 -8.95 -4.46 -0.25
N GLY A 21 -7.85 -5.11 -0.50
CA GLY A 21 -6.50 -4.54 -0.52
C GLY A 21 -5.47 -5.61 -0.84
N ALA A 22 -4.21 -5.22 -0.83
CA ALA A 22 -3.07 -6.12 -0.93
C ALA A 22 -2.01 -5.75 0.11
N ILE A 23 -1.23 -6.72 0.54
CA ILE A 23 -0.09 -6.49 1.45
C ILE A 23 1.18 -6.72 0.64
N VAL A 24 2.15 -5.82 0.79
CA VAL A 24 3.51 -6.00 0.28
C VAL A 24 4.43 -6.20 1.49
N LEU A 25 5.08 -7.35 1.55
CA LEU A 25 6.01 -7.75 2.60
C LEU A 25 7.43 -7.76 2.05
N LEU A 26 8.28 -6.87 2.54
CA LEU A 26 9.71 -6.86 2.28
C LEU A 26 10.44 -7.43 3.48
N SER A 27 11.24 -8.48 3.29
CA SER A 27 11.98 -9.15 4.36
C SER A 27 13.18 -9.91 3.80
N ASP A 28 14.13 -10.24 4.67
CA ASP A 28 15.21 -11.22 4.40
C ASP A 28 14.75 -12.68 4.56
N GLY A 29 13.49 -12.89 4.98
CA GLY A 29 12.89 -14.20 5.18
C GLY A 29 13.10 -14.80 6.56
N GLU A 30 13.79 -14.11 7.48
CA GLU A 30 14.01 -14.63 8.82
C GLU A 30 13.02 -14.04 9.85
N THR A 31 12.35 -14.93 10.60
CA THR A 31 11.47 -14.52 11.71
C THR A 31 12.17 -14.82 13.02
N THR A 32 12.71 -13.79 13.66
CA THR A 32 13.44 -13.93 14.92
C THR A 32 12.58 -13.72 16.16
N VAL A 33 11.50 -12.93 16.06
CA VAL A 33 10.61 -12.59 17.18
C VAL A 33 9.18 -12.40 16.68
N GLY A 34 8.20 -12.93 17.41
CA GLY A 34 6.78 -12.69 17.15
C GLY A 34 5.99 -13.94 16.82
N GLN A 35 4.86 -13.77 16.14
CA GLN A 35 4.05 -14.89 15.66
C GLN A 35 4.69 -15.54 14.44
N PRO A 36 4.52 -16.86 14.26
CA PRO A 36 4.94 -17.53 13.03
C PRO A 36 4.36 -16.85 11.79
N THR A 37 5.17 -16.71 10.76
CA THR A 37 4.75 -16.08 9.50
C THR A 37 3.56 -16.80 8.87
N ALA A 38 3.50 -18.12 9.01
CA ALA A 38 2.39 -18.96 8.56
C ALA A 38 1.03 -18.58 9.16
N ASP A 39 0.98 -18.21 10.46
CA ASP A 39 -0.26 -17.78 11.09
C ASP A 39 -0.77 -16.46 10.52
N GLY A 40 0.15 -15.55 10.19
CA GLY A 40 -0.16 -14.29 9.52
C GLY A 40 -0.63 -14.49 8.09
N ALA A 41 -0.01 -15.41 7.36
CA ALA A 41 -0.40 -15.80 6.02
C ALA A 41 -1.81 -16.38 5.99
N GLN A 42 -2.12 -17.29 6.94
CA GLN A 42 -3.45 -17.88 7.04
C GLN A 42 -4.52 -16.82 7.32
N GLN A 43 -4.26 -15.87 8.23
CA GLN A 43 -5.19 -14.77 8.51
C GLN A 43 -5.44 -13.87 7.29
N ALA A 44 -4.41 -13.62 6.48
CA ALA A 44 -4.55 -12.86 5.24
C ALA A 44 -5.34 -13.64 4.19
N ALA A 45 -5.10 -14.94 4.06
CA ALA A 45 -5.83 -15.84 3.15
C ALA A 45 -7.31 -15.92 3.52
N ASP A 46 -7.64 -16.08 4.80
CA ASP A 46 -9.02 -16.12 5.32
C ASP A 46 -9.76 -14.79 5.03
N ALA A 47 -9.03 -13.67 5.07
CA ALA A 47 -9.53 -12.35 4.71
C ALA A 47 -9.56 -12.08 3.20
N LYS A 48 -9.09 -13.03 2.37
CA LYS A 48 -8.93 -12.88 0.91
C LYS A 48 -8.04 -11.69 0.51
N ILE A 49 -7.01 -11.43 1.30
CA ILE A 49 -6.03 -10.37 1.07
C ILE A 49 -4.75 -11.01 0.52
N PRO A 50 -4.39 -10.81 -0.75
CA PRO A 50 -3.15 -11.33 -1.29
C PRO A 50 -1.94 -10.65 -0.65
N VAL A 51 -0.90 -11.43 -0.34
CA VAL A 51 0.37 -10.93 0.19
C VAL A 51 1.44 -11.12 -0.87
N PHE A 52 1.93 -10.02 -1.42
CA PHE A 52 3.09 -10.00 -2.29
C PHE A 52 4.34 -9.90 -1.44
N THR A 53 5.31 -10.76 -1.68
CA THR A 53 6.53 -10.79 -0.88
C THR A 53 7.75 -10.44 -1.71
N ILE A 54 8.71 -9.75 -1.12
CA ILE A 54 10.01 -9.44 -1.73
C ILE A 54 11.08 -9.90 -0.75
N ALA A 55 11.81 -10.96 -1.12
CA ALA A 55 13.00 -11.38 -0.40
C ALA A 55 14.16 -10.45 -0.80
N PHE A 56 14.57 -9.57 0.11
CA PHE A 56 15.63 -8.61 -0.16
C PHE A 56 16.91 -9.01 0.56
N GLY A 57 17.96 -9.26 -0.22
CA GLY A 57 19.27 -9.63 0.29
C GLY A 57 20.05 -10.50 -0.69
N THR A 58 21.20 -10.96 -0.25
CA THR A 58 22.08 -11.84 -1.03
C THR A 58 22.34 -13.14 -0.29
N ASP A 59 22.63 -14.22 -1.02
CA ASP A 59 23.00 -15.52 -0.43
C ASP A 59 24.30 -15.46 0.37
N SER A 60 25.13 -14.43 0.14
CA SER A 60 26.41 -14.20 0.82
C SER A 60 26.35 -13.04 1.82
N GLY A 61 25.16 -12.60 2.21
CA GLY A 61 24.99 -11.54 3.21
C GLY A 61 25.69 -11.87 4.50
N SER A 62 26.36 -10.90 5.11
CA SER A 62 27.00 -11.06 6.42
C SER A 62 26.91 -9.74 7.21
N ILE A 63 26.79 -9.87 8.52
CA ILE A 63 26.84 -8.75 9.47
C ILE A 63 27.99 -8.95 10.43
N VAL A 64 28.55 -7.83 10.94
CA VAL A 64 29.52 -7.87 12.02
C VAL A 64 28.75 -7.71 13.33
N ASP A 65 28.82 -8.71 14.19
CA ASP A 65 28.24 -8.65 15.53
C ASP A 65 28.93 -7.53 16.33
N PRO A 66 28.17 -6.49 16.76
CA PRO A 66 28.74 -5.37 17.49
C PRO A 66 29.30 -5.74 18.87
N GLN A 67 28.93 -6.90 19.42
CA GLN A 67 29.39 -7.33 20.74
C GLN A 67 30.67 -8.17 20.66
N SER A 68 30.75 -9.08 19.70
CA SER A 68 31.88 -9.99 19.53
C SER A 68 32.89 -9.52 18.46
N GLY A 69 32.48 -8.65 17.53
CA GLY A 69 33.26 -8.29 16.34
C GLY A 69 33.38 -9.39 15.32
N GLU A 70 32.65 -10.49 15.49
CA GLU A 70 32.66 -11.64 14.58
C GLU A 70 31.74 -11.41 13.39
N THR A 71 32.16 -11.85 12.21
CA THR A 71 31.33 -11.79 11.01
C THR A 71 30.40 -13.01 10.97
N VAL A 72 29.10 -12.75 11.10
CA VAL A 72 28.06 -13.77 11.07
C VAL A 72 27.39 -13.76 9.69
N PRO A 73 27.34 -14.90 8.95
CA PRO A 73 26.61 -14.98 7.70
C PRO A 73 25.10 -14.89 7.97
N VAL A 74 24.41 -14.04 7.19
CA VAL A 74 22.96 -13.86 7.22
C VAL A 74 22.41 -13.97 5.78
N PRO A 75 22.36 -15.19 5.23
CA PRO A 75 21.84 -15.41 3.89
C PRO A 75 20.33 -15.11 3.87
N VAL A 76 19.84 -14.57 2.77
CA VAL A 76 18.41 -14.43 2.54
C VAL A 76 17.73 -15.79 2.46
N LYS A 77 16.54 -15.91 3.04
CA LYS A 77 15.72 -17.14 3.04
C LYS A 77 14.42 -16.87 2.30
N PRO A 78 14.34 -17.09 0.99
CA PRO A 78 13.14 -16.80 0.21
C PRO A 78 12.00 -17.79 0.45
N GLU A 79 12.27 -19.01 0.96
CA GLU A 79 11.28 -20.07 1.08
C GLU A 79 10.08 -19.69 1.95
N PRO A 80 10.23 -19.10 3.17
CA PRO A 80 9.07 -18.71 3.99
C PRO A 80 8.23 -17.60 3.35
N LEU A 81 8.87 -16.74 2.54
CA LEU A 81 8.19 -15.67 1.82
C LEU A 81 7.43 -16.22 0.62
N GLN A 82 7.99 -17.20 -0.08
CA GLN A 82 7.30 -17.92 -1.15
C GLN A 82 6.05 -18.62 -0.61
N GLU A 83 6.17 -19.37 0.50
CA GLU A 83 5.04 -20.05 1.13
C GLU A 83 3.93 -19.07 1.55
N THR A 84 4.31 -17.90 2.07
CA THR A 84 3.37 -16.83 2.43
C THR A 84 2.60 -16.32 1.21
N ALA A 85 3.30 -16.05 0.11
CA ALA A 85 2.68 -15.60 -1.12
C ALA A 85 1.73 -16.66 -1.69
N ASP A 86 2.18 -17.91 -1.77
CA ASP A 86 1.38 -19.03 -2.29
C ASP A 86 0.12 -19.27 -1.46
N THR A 87 0.22 -19.21 -0.13
CA THR A 87 -0.93 -19.38 0.79
C THR A 87 -1.98 -18.31 0.60
N THR A 88 -1.58 -17.08 0.28
CA THR A 88 -2.48 -15.93 0.18
C THR A 88 -2.94 -15.60 -1.24
N GLY A 89 -2.42 -16.32 -2.25
CA GLY A 89 -2.68 -16.05 -3.66
C GLY A 89 -1.97 -14.80 -4.20
N GLY A 90 -0.89 -14.37 -3.53
CA GLY A 90 0.02 -13.35 -4.00
C GLY A 90 1.16 -13.91 -4.86
N THR A 91 2.23 -13.14 -5.00
CA THR A 91 3.43 -13.56 -5.74
C THR A 91 4.68 -13.18 -4.96
N ALA A 92 5.66 -14.09 -4.92
CA ALA A 92 6.96 -13.82 -4.32
C ALA A 92 7.97 -13.34 -5.37
N TYR A 93 8.78 -12.39 -4.96
CA TYR A 93 9.89 -11.83 -5.72
C TYR A 93 11.16 -11.88 -4.90
N THR A 94 12.30 -11.87 -5.58
CA THR A 94 13.62 -11.73 -4.96
C THR A 94 14.31 -10.49 -5.53
N ALA A 95 15.07 -9.79 -4.71
CA ALA A 95 15.86 -8.65 -5.13
C ALA A 95 17.17 -8.60 -4.31
N ALA A 96 18.30 -8.50 -4.98
CA ALA A 96 19.61 -8.34 -4.37
C ALA A 96 20.17 -6.93 -4.55
N THR A 97 19.53 -6.13 -5.41
CA THR A 97 19.94 -4.75 -5.76
C THR A 97 18.73 -3.83 -5.77
N ASP A 98 18.99 -2.52 -5.68
CA ASP A 98 17.94 -1.49 -5.75
C ASP A 98 17.19 -1.51 -7.09
N ALA A 99 17.87 -1.85 -8.19
CA ALA A 99 17.24 -1.97 -9.50
C ALA A 99 16.24 -3.13 -9.54
N GLU A 100 16.63 -4.30 -9.04
CA GLU A 100 15.73 -5.46 -8.93
C GLU A 100 14.56 -5.21 -7.99
N LEU A 101 14.79 -4.46 -6.91
CA LEU A 101 13.74 -4.05 -6.00
C LEU A 101 12.71 -3.14 -6.68
N ASN A 102 13.15 -2.17 -7.47
CA ASN A 102 12.26 -1.32 -8.26
C ASN A 102 11.46 -2.14 -9.29
N ASP A 103 12.10 -3.07 -9.99
CA ASP A 103 11.42 -3.96 -10.93
C ASP A 103 10.36 -4.83 -10.23
N ALA A 104 10.65 -5.33 -9.02
CA ALA A 104 9.68 -6.07 -8.22
C ALA A 104 8.47 -5.20 -7.85
N TYR A 105 8.70 -3.96 -7.43
CA TYR A 105 7.61 -3.01 -7.13
C TYR A 105 6.74 -2.69 -8.34
N GLU A 106 7.32 -2.47 -9.52
CA GLU A 106 6.56 -2.23 -10.75
C GLU A 106 5.67 -3.42 -11.12
N LYS A 107 6.19 -4.65 -10.99
CA LYS A 107 5.43 -5.88 -11.21
C LYS A 107 4.28 -6.02 -10.21
N ILE A 108 4.53 -5.73 -8.93
CA ILE A 108 3.52 -5.76 -7.88
C ILE A 108 2.43 -4.72 -8.16
N GLN A 109 2.79 -3.48 -8.50
CA GLN A 109 1.82 -2.44 -8.84
C GLN A 109 0.92 -2.86 -10.01
N SER A 110 1.51 -3.45 -11.05
CA SER A 110 0.77 -3.97 -12.19
C SER A 110 -0.18 -5.11 -11.81
N ALA A 111 0.28 -6.03 -10.94
CA ALA A 111 -0.52 -7.15 -10.45
C ALA A 111 -1.67 -6.68 -9.54
N ILE A 112 -1.41 -5.72 -8.65
CA ILE A 112 -2.42 -5.12 -7.78
C ILE A 112 -3.48 -4.39 -8.61
N GLY A 113 -3.09 -3.58 -9.59
CA GLY A 113 -4.00 -2.89 -10.49
C GLY A 113 -4.94 -3.85 -11.22
N ALA A 114 -4.46 -5.02 -11.63
CA ALA A 114 -5.26 -6.05 -12.26
C ALA A 114 -6.21 -6.77 -11.27
N THR A 115 -5.79 -6.93 -10.01
CA THR A 115 -6.52 -7.70 -8.99
C THR A 115 -7.57 -6.86 -8.26
N LEU A 116 -7.27 -5.62 -7.93
CA LEU A 116 -8.17 -4.73 -7.20
C LEU A 116 -9.26 -4.10 -8.08
N GLY A 117 -9.13 -4.16 -9.39
CA GLY A 117 -10.05 -3.54 -10.35
C GLY A 117 -10.16 -2.03 -10.18
N ASP A 118 -10.68 -1.35 -11.19
CA ASP A 118 -10.76 0.11 -11.38
C ASP A 118 -11.62 0.87 -10.36
N GLU A 119 -11.44 0.66 -9.08
CA GLU A 119 -12.10 1.51 -8.08
C GLU A 119 -11.06 2.27 -7.24
N VAL A 120 -10.18 2.99 -7.94
CA VAL A 120 -9.70 4.23 -7.39
C VAL A 120 -10.88 5.20 -7.48
N GLN A 121 -11.66 5.35 -6.41
CA GLN A 121 -12.46 6.54 -6.23
C GLN A 121 -11.48 7.73 -6.23
N GLN A 122 -11.22 8.27 -7.40
CA GLN A 122 -10.74 9.64 -7.48
C GLN A 122 -11.82 10.47 -6.81
N THR A 123 -11.57 10.86 -5.58
CA THR A 123 -12.30 11.94 -4.95
C THR A 123 -12.06 13.16 -5.83
N ASN A 124 -12.95 13.33 -6.81
CA ASN A 124 -12.92 14.49 -7.69
C ASN A 124 -13.32 15.65 -6.78
N GLU A 125 -12.33 16.35 -6.26
CA GLU A 125 -12.54 17.49 -5.40
C GLU A 125 -13.24 18.60 -6.20
N LEU A 126 -14.58 18.57 -6.17
CA LEU A 126 -15.41 19.65 -6.73
C LEU A 126 -15.26 20.96 -5.95
N THR A 127 -14.40 20.98 -4.95
CA THR A 127 -14.16 22.15 -4.06
C THR A 127 -13.81 23.40 -4.86
N TRP A 128 -13.05 23.29 -5.95
CA TRP A 128 -12.70 24.41 -6.80
C TRP A 128 -13.92 25.00 -7.52
N GLN A 129 -14.92 24.20 -7.87
CA GLN A 129 -16.15 24.65 -8.54
C GLN A 129 -17.00 25.45 -7.57
N TRP A 130 -17.14 24.97 -6.34
CA TRP A 130 -17.86 25.71 -5.29
C TRP A 130 -17.14 27.00 -4.90
N ALA A 131 -15.81 26.98 -4.85
CA ALA A 131 -15.00 28.18 -4.62
C ALA A 131 -15.19 29.22 -5.75
N ALA A 132 -15.23 28.79 -7.00
CA ALA A 132 -15.47 29.66 -8.14
C ALA A 132 -16.87 30.31 -8.10
N ILE A 133 -17.91 29.53 -7.76
CA ILE A 133 -19.28 30.02 -7.61
C ILE A 133 -19.35 31.06 -6.47
N ALA A 134 -18.74 30.79 -5.32
CA ALA A 134 -18.69 31.70 -4.20
C ALA A 134 -18.00 33.02 -4.56
N LEU A 135 -16.89 32.95 -5.27
CA LEU A 135 -16.15 34.15 -5.72
C LEU A 135 -16.98 34.98 -6.71
N LEU A 136 -17.72 34.34 -7.61
CA LEU A 136 -18.62 35.00 -8.56
C LEU A 136 -19.77 35.69 -7.85
N LEU A 137 -20.38 35.07 -6.84
CA LEU A 137 -21.44 35.70 -6.04
C LEU A 137 -20.94 36.92 -5.24
N ILE A 138 -19.71 36.83 -4.69
CA ILE A 138 -19.08 38.00 -4.01
C ILE A 138 -18.86 39.14 -5.00
N ALA A 139 -18.37 38.85 -6.21
CA ALA A 139 -18.14 39.88 -7.23
C ALA A 139 -19.45 40.58 -7.66
N ILE A 140 -20.53 39.80 -7.87
CA ILE A 140 -21.86 40.35 -8.20
C ILE A 140 -22.39 41.21 -7.05
N SER A 141 -22.26 40.76 -5.80
CA SER A 141 -22.68 41.51 -4.61
C SER A 141 -21.94 42.85 -4.49
N MET A 142 -20.62 42.82 -4.75
CA MET A 142 -19.80 44.03 -4.70
C MET A 142 -20.15 45.02 -5.83
N ALA A 143 -20.43 44.52 -7.04
CA ALA A 143 -20.87 45.34 -8.16
C ALA A 143 -22.25 46.00 -7.90
N ALA A 144 -23.19 45.23 -7.36
CA ALA A 144 -24.51 45.71 -6.98
C ALA A 144 -24.43 46.81 -5.88
N ALA A 145 -23.58 46.60 -4.87
CA ALA A 145 -23.35 47.60 -3.82
C ALA A 145 -22.76 48.90 -4.36
N MET A 146 -21.79 48.81 -5.27
CA MET A 146 -21.22 50.01 -5.92
C MET A 146 -22.24 50.71 -6.80
N TRP A 147 -23.09 50.00 -7.51
CA TRP A 147 -24.15 50.62 -8.33
C TRP A 147 -25.20 51.33 -7.47
N TRP A 148 -25.60 50.72 -6.36
CA TRP A 148 -26.56 51.34 -5.41
C TRP A 148 -26.00 52.60 -4.76
N LEU A 149 -24.75 52.60 -4.33
CA LEU A 149 -24.08 53.75 -3.73
C LEU A 149 -23.92 54.90 -4.73
N ARG A 150 -23.71 54.61 -6.02
CA ARG A 150 -23.56 55.62 -7.07
C ARG A 150 -24.89 56.31 -7.44
N GLY A 151 -26.02 55.69 -7.10
CA GLY A 151 -27.35 56.26 -7.34
C GLY A 151 -27.86 57.17 -6.22
N MET A 152 -27.11 57.30 -5.11
CA MET A 152 -27.46 58.11 -3.96
C MET A 152 -26.64 59.42 -3.84
N VAL A 153 -25.75 59.70 -4.76
CA VAL A 153 -25.03 60.96 -4.92
C VAL A 153 -25.49 61.61 -6.24
#